data_ab931e5798267c8acccb8fb3990d0276
#
_entry.id   ab931e5798267c8acccb8fb3990d0276
#
_cell.length_a   1.000
_cell.length_b   1.000
_cell.length_c   1.000
_cell.angle_alpha   90.00
_cell.angle_beta   90.00
_cell.angle_gamma   90.00
#
_symmetry.space_group_name_H-M   'P 1'
#
loop_
_entity.id
_entity.type
_entity.pdbx_description
1 polymer ?
#
loop_
_entity_poly.entity_id
_entity_poly.type
_entity_poly.pdbx_seq_one_letter_code
_entity_poly.pdbx_strand_id
1 'polypeptide(L)'
;MIGHRSVHALISSTLLRACVQAGNEGAFDFAFVDADKENYGNYHEQLLRLVRVGGVLAYDNTLWGGSVALPDDAPLTEVDRGIRAAIRAFNARVAADARVEAVQLPVADGITLCRRVV
;
A
#
# COMPACT_ATOMS: atom_id res chain seq x y z
N MET A 1 18.18 -0.85 23.73
CA MET A 1 17.86 -1.51 22.45
C MET A 1 16.52 -0.98 21.96
N ILE A 2 16.48 -0.39 20.77
CA ILE A 2 15.22 0.08 20.18
C ILE A 2 14.61 -1.11 19.46
N GLY A 3 13.48 -1.62 19.97
CA GLY A 3 12.74 -2.67 19.29
C GLY A 3 12.03 -2.14 18.05
N HIS A 4 12.15 -2.85 16.93
CA HIS A 4 11.40 -2.53 15.72
C HIS A 4 9.97 -3.07 15.84
N ARG A 5 9.01 -2.27 15.45
CA ARG A 5 7.59 -2.65 15.41
C ARG A 5 7.09 -2.60 13.99
N SER A 6 6.58 -3.73 13.52
CA SER A 6 6.00 -3.84 12.20
C SER A 6 4.53 -4.23 12.26
N VAL A 7 3.77 -3.81 11.27
CA VAL A 7 2.39 -4.25 11.05
C VAL A 7 2.27 -4.85 9.66
N HIS A 8 1.56 -5.95 9.56
CA HIS A 8 1.28 -6.64 8.31
C HIS A 8 -0.21 -6.55 8.02
N ALA A 9 -0.57 -5.87 6.96
CA ALA A 9 -1.95 -5.76 6.51
C ALA A 9 -2.26 -6.89 5.51
N LEU A 10 -2.46 -8.08 6.04
CA LEU A 10 -2.95 -9.26 5.30
C LEU A 10 -4.46 -9.37 5.34
N ILE A 11 -5.14 -8.58 6.16
CA ILE A 11 -6.54 -8.71 6.52
C ILE A 11 -7.20 -7.34 6.69
N SER A 12 -8.49 -7.38 6.77
CA SER A 12 -9.50 -6.33 6.76
C SER A 12 -9.12 -4.97 7.38
N SER A 13 -9.65 -3.93 6.78
CA SER A 13 -9.59 -2.55 7.29
C SER A 13 -10.10 -2.40 8.73
N THR A 14 -10.94 -3.33 9.19
CA THR A 14 -11.49 -3.32 10.55
C THR A 14 -10.41 -3.47 11.61
N LEU A 15 -9.45 -4.38 11.40
CA LEU A 15 -8.35 -4.58 12.34
C LEU A 15 -7.44 -3.35 12.42
N LEU A 16 -7.14 -2.74 11.28
CA LEU A 16 -6.33 -1.52 11.25
C LEU A 16 -7.04 -0.36 11.95
N ARG A 17 -8.35 -0.22 11.76
CA ARG A 17 -9.14 0.78 12.50
C ARG A 17 -9.07 0.55 14.00
N ALA A 18 -9.19 -0.70 14.44
CA ALA A 18 -9.06 -1.04 15.85
C ALA A 18 -7.70 -0.64 16.41
N CYS A 19 -6.62 -0.87 15.67
CA CYS A 19 -5.27 -0.43 16.05
C CYS A 19 -5.17 1.09 16.19
N VAL A 20 -5.75 1.84 15.27
CA VAL A 20 -5.80 3.31 15.35
C VAL A 20 -6.59 3.77 16.56
N GLN A 21 -7.77 3.20 16.79
CA GLN A 21 -8.63 3.54 17.93
C GLN A 21 -8.00 3.18 19.28
N ALA A 22 -7.14 2.17 19.31
CA ALA A 22 -6.41 1.78 20.52
C ALA A 22 -5.22 2.70 20.85
N GLY A 23 -5.02 3.79 20.11
CA GLY A 23 -3.97 4.77 20.41
C GLY A 23 -2.58 4.39 19.93
N ASN A 24 -2.47 3.52 18.92
CA ASN A 24 -1.19 3.10 18.35
C ASN A 24 -0.66 4.03 17.25
N GLU A 25 -1.10 5.27 17.21
CA GLU A 25 -0.64 6.23 16.20
C GLU A 25 0.87 6.44 16.29
N GLY A 26 1.55 6.34 15.13
CA GLY A 26 3.01 6.46 15.05
C GLY A 26 3.79 5.38 15.79
N ALA A 27 3.14 4.27 16.16
CA ALA A 27 3.76 3.23 16.99
C ALA A 27 4.58 2.21 16.20
N PHE A 28 4.46 2.20 14.86
CA PHE A 28 5.10 1.20 14.02
C PHE A 28 6.16 1.84 13.13
N ASP A 29 7.23 1.09 12.86
CA ASP A 29 8.34 1.50 12.00
C ASP A 29 8.13 1.11 10.54
N PHE A 30 7.38 0.04 10.32
CA PHE A 30 7.21 -0.58 9.01
C PHE A 30 5.84 -1.21 8.88
N ALA A 31 5.24 -1.10 7.69
CA ALA A 31 4.02 -1.81 7.33
C ALA A 31 4.20 -2.52 5.98
N PHE A 32 3.72 -3.75 5.89
CA PHE A 32 3.67 -4.52 4.65
C PHE A 32 2.22 -4.82 4.30
N VAL A 33 1.83 -4.48 3.07
CA VAL A 33 0.47 -4.64 2.58
C VAL A 33 0.44 -5.66 1.44
N ASP A 34 -0.19 -6.77 1.69
CA ASP A 34 -0.51 -7.80 0.69
C ASP A 34 -1.94 -8.29 0.96
N ALA A 35 -2.90 -7.53 0.48
CA ALA A 35 -4.31 -7.72 0.77
C ALA A 35 -5.16 -7.50 -0.49
N ASP A 36 -6.46 -7.33 -0.32
CA ASP A 36 -7.38 -7.02 -1.41
C ASP A 36 -7.04 -5.66 -2.05
N LYS A 37 -6.78 -5.69 -3.35
CA LYS A 37 -6.19 -4.56 -4.09
C LYS A 37 -7.12 -3.35 -4.16
N GLU A 38 -8.41 -3.59 -4.16
CA GLU A 38 -9.45 -2.56 -4.16
C GLU A 38 -9.41 -1.68 -2.91
N ASN A 39 -8.89 -2.20 -1.80
CA ASN A 39 -8.80 -1.51 -0.53
C ASN A 39 -7.41 -0.92 -0.21
N TYR A 40 -6.45 -0.99 -1.11
CA TYR A 40 -5.11 -0.45 -0.86
C TYR A 40 -5.13 1.03 -0.46
N GLY A 41 -5.99 1.83 -1.08
CA GLY A 41 -6.17 3.23 -0.71
C GLY A 41 -6.67 3.43 0.72
N ASN A 42 -7.58 2.57 1.19
CA ASN A 42 -8.09 2.61 2.55
C ASN A 42 -7.02 2.17 3.56
N TYR A 43 -6.25 1.14 3.25
CA TYR A 43 -5.11 0.72 4.07
C TYR A 43 -4.07 1.82 4.17
N HIS A 44 -3.78 2.50 3.07
CA HIS A 44 -2.83 3.61 3.04
C HIS A 44 -3.18 4.71 4.04
N GLU A 45 -4.44 5.15 4.07
CA GLU A 45 -4.90 6.16 5.01
C GLU A 45 -4.73 5.73 6.47
N GLN A 46 -5.07 4.48 6.78
CA GLN A 46 -4.96 3.95 8.14
C GLN A 46 -3.51 3.74 8.55
N LEU A 47 -2.69 3.22 7.64
CA LEU A 47 -1.27 2.94 7.91
C LEU A 47 -0.45 4.21 8.04
N LEU A 48 -0.81 5.29 7.34
CA LEU A 48 -0.18 6.59 7.56
C LEU A 48 -0.38 7.13 8.98
N ARG A 49 -1.42 6.68 9.67
CA ARG A 49 -1.61 7.02 11.08
C ARG A 49 -0.80 6.12 12.01
N LEU A 50 -0.65 4.85 11.67
CA LEU A 50 0.02 3.84 12.50
C LEU A 50 1.53 3.87 12.38
N VAL A 51 2.04 4.08 11.17
CA VAL A 51 3.49 4.14 10.92
C VAL A 51 4.00 5.53 11.26
N ARG A 52 5.11 5.59 11.99
CA ARG A 52 5.73 6.86 12.38
C ARG A 52 6.25 7.65 11.19
N VAL A 53 6.47 8.94 11.36
CA VAL A 53 7.22 9.76 10.40
C VAL A 53 8.63 9.18 10.24
N GLY A 54 9.08 9.04 8.99
CA GLY A 54 10.32 8.36 8.64
C GLY A 54 10.18 6.83 8.52
N GLY A 55 9.05 6.26 8.92
CA GLY A 55 8.74 4.85 8.73
C GLY A 55 8.36 4.53 7.29
N VAL A 56 8.29 3.25 6.95
CA VAL A 56 8.10 2.77 5.58
C VAL A 56 6.85 1.90 5.48
N LEU A 57 6.07 2.17 4.44
CA LEU A 57 4.96 1.33 4.00
C LEU A 57 5.36 0.63 2.70
N ALA A 58 5.19 -0.68 2.64
CA ALA A 58 5.48 -1.48 1.45
C ALA A 58 4.19 -2.13 0.93
N TYR A 59 3.92 -1.97 -0.35
CA TYR A 59 2.74 -2.52 -1.02
C TYR A 59 3.18 -3.52 -2.07
N ASP A 60 2.68 -4.75 -1.96
CA ASP A 60 2.96 -5.80 -2.94
C ASP A 60 1.99 -5.75 -4.13
N ASN A 61 2.38 -6.37 -5.22
CA ASN A 61 1.60 -6.56 -6.44
C ASN A 61 1.20 -5.25 -7.16
N THR A 62 2.02 -4.22 -7.09
CA THR A 62 1.70 -2.91 -7.68
C THR A 62 1.89 -2.87 -9.19
N LEU A 63 2.43 -3.93 -9.81
CA LEU A 63 2.48 -4.11 -11.27
C LEU A 63 1.40 -5.05 -11.81
N TRP A 64 0.85 -5.91 -10.97
CA TRP A 64 -0.18 -6.90 -11.31
C TRP A 64 0.12 -7.67 -12.59
N GLY A 65 1.19 -8.50 -12.53
CA GLY A 65 1.66 -9.27 -13.69
C GLY A 65 2.14 -8.40 -14.86
N GLY A 66 2.50 -7.15 -14.61
CA GLY A 66 2.86 -6.18 -15.64
C GLY A 66 1.66 -5.54 -16.34
N SER A 67 0.43 -5.92 -15.99
CA SER A 67 -0.78 -5.46 -16.67
C SER A 67 -1.03 -3.96 -16.54
N VAL A 68 -0.50 -3.31 -15.49
CA VAL A 68 -0.64 -1.85 -15.31
C VAL A 68 0.03 -1.05 -16.44
N ALA A 69 1.02 -1.64 -17.09
CA ALA A 69 1.75 -1.01 -18.23
C ALA A 69 1.19 -1.40 -19.59
N LEU A 70 0.23 -2.33 -19.65
CA LEU A 70 -0.38 -2.76 -20.90
C LEU A 70 -1.40 -1.74 -21.41
N PRO A 71 -1.67 -1.70 -22.74
CA PRO A 71 -2.74 -0.88 -23.30
C PRO A 71 -4.11 -1.24 -22.69
N ASP A 72 -5.04 -0.30 -22.75
CA ASP A 72 -6.38 -0.49 -22.17
C ASP A 72 -7.16 -1.62 -22.83
N ASP A 73 -6.91 -1.90 -24.10
CA ASP A 73 -7.53 -2.97 -24.88
C ASP A 73 -6.82 -4.31 -24.78
N ALA A 74 -5.79 -4.43 -23.93
CA ALA A 74 -5.11 -5.70 -23.71
C ALA A 74 -6.10 -6.80 -23.25
N PRO A 75 -5.94 -8.05 -23.72
CA PRO A 75 -6.85 -9.14 -23.38
C PRO A 75 -6.65 -9.59 -21.93
N LEU A 76 -7.45 -9.08 -21.04
CA LEU A 76 -7.48 -9.45 -19.62
C LEU A 76 -8.85 -10.03 -19.29
N THR A 77 -8.88 -10.90 -18.26
CA THR A 77 -10.15 -11.32 -17.66
C THR A 77 -10.86 -10.10 -17.07
N GLU A 78 -12.17 -10.20 -16.88
CA GLU A 78 -12.94 -9.12 -16.24
C GLU A 78 -12.41 -8.84 -14.82
N VAL A 79 -12.07 -9.89 -14.07
CA VAL A 79 -11.49 -9.77 -12.72
C VAL A 79 -10.15 -9.04 -12.76
N ASP A 80 -9.23 -9.43 -13.64
CA ASP A 80 -7.91 -8.81 -13.74
C ASP A 80 -8.01 -7.36 -14.22
N ARG A 81 -8.97 -7.06 -15.07
CA ARG A 81 -9.20 -5.68 -15.53
C ARG A 81 -9.66 -4.79 -14.37
N GLY A 82 -10.53 -5.29 -13.51
CA GLY A 82 -10.99 -4.57 -12.32
C GLY A 82 -9.85 -4.34 -11.32
N ILE A 83 -9.03 -5.36 -11.08
CA ILE A 83 -7.89 -5.26 -10.17
C ILE A 83 -6.84 -4.29 -10.74
N ARG A 84 -6.54 -4.38 -12.05
CA ARG A 84 -5.65 -3.43 -12.72
C ARG A 84 -6.11 -1.99 -12.56
N ALA A 85 -7.39 -1.73 -12.71
CA ALA A 85 -7.95 -0.39 -12.54
C ALA A 85 -7.75 0.12 -11.11
N ALA A 86 -7.99 -0.73 -10.11
CA ALA A 86 -7.78 -0.39 -8.70
C ALA A 86 -6.31 -0.08 -8.40
N ILE A 87 -5.39 -0.90 -8.92
CA ILE A 87 -3.95 -0.70 -8.71
C ILE A 87 -3.44 0.53 -9.43
N ARG A 88 -3.87 0.79 -10.67
CA ARG A 88 -3.53 2.02 -11.39
C ARG A 88 -3.97 3.27 -10.63
N ALA A 89 -5.19 3.25 -10.09
CA ALA A 89 -5.71 4.36 -9.28
C ALA A 89 -4.90 4.54 -7.99
N PHE A 90 -4.56 3.45 -7.31
CA PHE A 90 -3.71 3.48 -6.12
C PHE A 90 -2.31 4.01 -6.44
N ASN A 91 -1.67 3.52 -7.49
CA ASN A 91 -0.33 3.96 -7.90
C ASN A 91 -0.30 5.46 -8.19
N ALA A 92 -1.31 5.97 -8.91
CA ALA A 92 -1.44 7.40 -9.19
C ALA A 92 -1.65 8.22 -7.92
N ARG A 93 -2.49 7.72 -6.99
CA ARG A 93 -2.75 8.39 -5.72
C ARG A 93 -1.48 8.50 -4.86
N VAL A 94 -0.73 7.42 -4.74
CA VAL A 94 0.51 7.41 -3.97
C VAL A 94 1.57 8.32 -4.58
N ALA A 95 1.71 8.30 -5.91
CA ALA A 95 2.65 9.18 -6.61
C ALA A 95 2.36 10.67 -6.39
N ALA A 96 1.11 11.03 -6.16
CA ALA A 96 0.67 12.40 -5.91
C ALA A 96 0.57 12.75 -4.41
N ASP A 97 0.81 11.80 -3.51
CA ASP A 97 0.64 12.00 -2.07
C ASP A 97 1.87 12.70 -1.47
N ALA A 98 1.70 13.96 -1.08
CA ALA A 98 2.77 14.76 -0.50
C ALA A 98 3.19 14.30 0.90
N ARG A 99 2.45 13.40 1.54
CA ARG A 99 2.77 12.86 2.87
C ARG A 99 3.82 11.77 2.82
N VAL A 100 4.15 11.28 1.64
CA VAL A 100 5.12 10.20 1.43
C VAL A 100 6.08 10.53 0.30
N GLU A 101 7.26 9.92 0.36
CA GLU A 101 8.14 9.74 -0.79
C GLU A 101 8.02 8.31 -1.25
N ALA A 102 7.67 8.10 -2.52
CA ALA A 102 7.38 6.79 -3.06
C ALA A 102 8.34 6.38 -4.16
N VAL A 103 8.67 5.10 -4.20
CA VAL A 103 9.38 4.45 -5.30
C VAL A 103 8.72 3.13 -5.62
N GLN A 104 8.54 2.84 -6.90
CA GLN A 104 8.06 1.54 -7.37
C GLN A 104 9.25 0.73 -7.90
N LEU A 105 9.45 -0.44 -7.33
CA LEU A 105 10.52 -1.36 -7.72
C LEU A 105 9.95 -2.48 -8.59
N PRO A 106 10.58 -2.77 -9.75
CA PRO A 106 10.16 -3.86 -10.62
C PRO A 106 10.70 -5.21 -10.13
N VAL A 107 10.46 -5.51 -8.88
CA VAL A 107 10.83 -6.75 -8.22
C VAL A 107 9.59 -7.61 -8.09
N ALA A 108 9.67 -8.89 -8.50
CA ALA A 108 8.52 -9.80 -8.53
C ALA A 108 7.32 -9.16 -9.23
N ASP A 109 6.18 -9.04 -8.56
CA ASP A 109 4.97 -8.44 -9.11
C ASP A 109 4.87 -6.92 -8.85
N GLY A 110 5.98 -6.29 -8.59
CA GLY A 110 6.07 -4.87 -8.24
C GLY A 110 5.89 -4.62 -6.77
N ILE A 111 6.80 -3.86 -6.20
CA ILE A 111 6.73 -3.41 -4.80
C ILE A 111 6.83 -1.90 -4.81
N THR A 112 5.85 -1.24 -4.20
CA THR A 112 5.89 0.19 -3.97
C THR A 112 6.28 0.45 -2.52
N LEU A 113 7.37 1.18 -2.32
CA LEU A 113 7.82 1.64 -1.02
C LEU A 113 7.46 3.09 -0.84
N CYS A 114 6.83 3.40 0.30
CA CYS A 114 6.49 4.76 0.69
C CYS A 114 7.14 5.08 2.02
N ARG A 115 7.99 6.08 2.07
CA ARG A 115 8.50 6.63 3.32
C ARG A 115 7.60 7.76 3.77
N ARG A 116 7.07 7.68 4.96
CA ARG A 116 6.26 8.76 5.54
C ARG A 116 7.15 9.96 5.88
N VAL A 117 6.80 11.14 5.37
CA VAL A 117 7.58 12.38 5.59
C VAL A 117 6.88 13.41 6.48
N VAL A 118 5.58 13.27 6.65
CA VAL A 118 4.81 14.13 7.57
C VAL A 118 3.74 13.38 8.33
#